data_c52548487d8ed26309991cc15ee866a7
#
_entry.id   c52548487d8ed26309991cc15ee866a7
#
_cell.length_a   1.000
_cell.length_b   1.000
_cell.length_c   1.000
_cell.angle_alpha   90.00
_cell.angle_beta   90.00
_cell.angle_gamma   90.00
#
_symmetry.space_group_name_H-M   'P 1'
#
loop_
_entity.id
_entity.type
_entity.pdbx_description
1 polymer ?
#
loop_
_entity_poly.entity_id
_entity_poly.type
_entity_poly.pdbx_seq_one_letter_code
_entity_poly.pdbx_strand_id
1 'polypeptide(L)'
;MVELRRIVESRGFHGRLLAKLEYLNPGFSKKDRIALEMIRVARDTGSLSGGQTVVELTSGNTGTGLAIVCRALGHPFITVMSTGNTIERARMMQALGAEVVLVEQAAESLPGQVSGQDLELVDQRTRELVQERGAFRADQFSLQAAVSAHERFTGPEMWIQAKGRIDVFLDFVGTASTFTGVMKYLRSRNPDIRGYVVEPASAQALAGARTANRSHKIQGGGYDKTAAELPLFDPGLASGYVTVTDQQAIEGARTLASEEGIFGGFSSGAHCAASIELIAERERGATIAFLVCDSGLKYMSTELYPLCETMPSRGRLNDAEAHAEAC
;
A
#
# COMPACT_ATOMS: atom_id res chain seq x y z
N MET A 1 -10.57 -2.11 -13.00
CA MET A 1 -9.95 -3.42 -12.70
C MET A 1 -9.50 -4.11 -13.99
N VAL A 2 -8.44 -4.91 -13.91
CA VAL A 2 -7.89 -5.70 -14.99
C VAL A 2 -7.93 -7.18 -14.56
N GLU A 3 -8.27 -8.06 -15.49
CA GLU A 3 -8.20 -9.51 -15.28
C GLU A 3 -6.83 -10.02 -15.71
N LEU A 4 -6.12 -10.70 -14.81
CA LEU A 4 -4.75 -11.20 -15.01
C LEU A 4 -4.81 -12.56 -15.75
N ARG A 5 -5.12 -12.52 -17.03
CA ARG A 5 -5.36 -13.74 -17.82
C ARG A 5 -4.09 -14.52 -18.09
N ARG A 6 -2.99 -13.84 -18.41
CA ARG A 6 -1.73 -14.50 -18.75
C ARG A 6 -1.17 -15.27 -17.58
N ILE A 7 -1.22 -14.69 -16.37
CA ILE A 7 -0.81 -15.37 -15.13
C ILE A 7 -1.65 -16.64 -14.88
N VAL A 8 -2.96 -16.56 -15.10
CA VAL A 8 -3.88 -17.70 -14.88
C VAL A 8 -3.66 -18.79 -15.94
N GLU A 9 -3.58 -18.42 -17.21
CA GLU A 9 -3.47 -19.32 -18.34
C GLU A 9 -2.10 -20.03 -18.37
N SER A 10 -1.00 -19.28 -18.17
CA SER A 10 0.36 -19.84 -18.21
C SER A 10 0.62 -20.90 -17.13
N ARG A 11 -0.11 -20.82 -16.02
CA ARG A 11 0.01 -21.76 -14.88
C ARG A 11 -1.11 -22.81 -14.84
N GLY A 12 -2.05 -22.78 -15.78
CA GLY A 12 -3.18 -23.71 -15.83
C GLY A 12 -4.11 -23.61 -14.62
N PHE A 13 -4.22 -22.45 -14.02
CA PHE A 13 -5.10 -22.25 -12.87
C PHE A 13 -6.58 -22.23 -13.28
N HIS A 14 -7.42 -22.75 -12.39
CA HIS A 14 -8.86 -22.60 -12.50
C HIS A 14 -9.32 -21.43 -11.63
N GLY A 15 -10.08 -20.50 -12.21
CA GLY A 15 -10.58 -19.30 -11.54
C GLY A 15 -10.11 -18.01 -12.21
N ARG A 16 -10.19 -16.90 -11.49
CA ARG A 16 -9.88 -15.56 -12.03
C ARG A 16 -9.11 -14.74 -11.02
N LEU A 17 -8.13 -14.00 -11.49
CA LEU A 17 -7.42 -12.98 -10.71
C LEU A 17 -7.78 -11.60 -11.24
N LEU A 18 -8.24 -10.71 -10.35
CA LEU A 18 -8.68 -9.35 -10.69
C LEU A 18 -7.85 -8.32 -9.92
N ALA A 19 -7.14 -7.48 -10.64
CA ALA A 19 -6.30 -6.43 -10.08
C ALA A 19 -6.95 -5.04 -10.25
N LYS A 20 -7.17 -4.30 -9.16
CA LYS A 20 -7.63 -2.91 -9.20
C LYS A 20 -6.42 -1.97 -9.18
N LEU A 21 -6.24 -1.20 -10.25
CA LEU A 21 -5.07 -0.36 -10.46
C LEU A 21 -5.21 0.98 -9.70
N GLU A 22 -4.72 1.04 -8.47
CA GLU A 22 -4.80 2.24 -7.63
C GLU A 22 -3.65 3.24 -7.89
N TYR A 23 -2.62 2.87 -8.64
CA TYR A 23 -1.60 3.81 -9.08
C TYR A 23 -2.07 4.81 -10.15
N LEU A 24 -3.29 4.66 -10.66
CA LEU A 24 -3.91 5.63 -11.56
C LEU A 24 -4.49 6.86 -10.83
N ASN A 25 -4.48 6.86 -9.51
CA ASN A 25 -4.81 8.06 -8.75
C ASN A 25 -3.71 9.14 -8.91
N PRO A 26 -4.00 10.44 -8.68
CA PRO A 26 -3.05 11.55 -8.87
C PRO A 26 -1.72 11.41 -8.14
N GLY A 27 -1.71 10.83 -6.94
CA GLY A 27 -0.51 10.56 -6.13
C GLY A 27 0.07 9.17 -6.37
N PHE A 28 -0.40 8.48 -7.42
CA PHE A 28 0.05 7.15 -7.82
C PHE A 28 -0.12 6.08 -6.75
N SER A 29 -1.18 6.17 -5.93
CA SER A 29 -1.48 5.15 -4.92
C SER A 29 -2.92 5.16 -4.40
N LYS A 30 -3.31 4.05 -3.74
CA LYS A 30 -4.58 3.92 -3.02
C LYS A 30 -4.76 4.94 -1.89
N LYS A 31 -3.68 5.58 -1.43
CA LYS A 31 -3.70 6.51 -0.31
C LYS A 31 -4.33 7.86 -0.62
N ASP A 32 -4.44 8.23 -1.87
CA ASP A 32 -5.15 9.46 -2.28
C ASP A 32 -6.61 9.44 -1.84
N ARG A 33 -7.22 8.25 -1.84
CA ARG A 33 -8.61 8.06 -1.41
C ARG A 33 -8.79 8.36 0.08
N ILE A 34 -7.92 7.80 0.92
CA ILE A 34 -8.00 8.03 2.35
C ILE A 34 -7.65 9.48 2.69
N ALA A 35 -6.66 10.08 2.01
CA ALA A 35 -6.30 11.48 2.18
C ALA A 35 -7.51 12.41 1.91
N LEU A 36 -8.19 12.19 0.78
CA LEU A 36 -9.37 12.98 0.43
C LEU A 36 -10.49 12.84 1.46
N GLU A 37 -10.83 11.61 1.85
CA GLU A 37 -11.96 11.38 2.76
C GLU A 37 -11.66 11.85 4.18
N MET A 38 -10.42 11.68 4.69
CA MET A 38 -10.02 12.21 5.99
C MET A 38 -10.18 13.74 6.07
N ILE A 39 -9.67 14.45 5.06
CA ILE A 39 -9.77 15.93 5.03
C ILE A 39 -11.23 16.36 4.83
N ARG A 40 -11.98 15.69 3.96
CA ARG A 40 -13.39 16.04 3.72
C ARG A 40 -14.24 15.84 4.96
N VAL A 41 -14.15 14.67 5.60
CA VAL A 41 -14.90 14.38 6.82
C VAL A 41 -14.50 15.34 7.94
N ALA A 42 -13.22 15.65 8.11
CA ALA A 42 -12.77 16.59 9.13
C ALA A 42 -13.33 18.01 8.92
N ARG A 43 -13.45 18.45 7.67
CA ARG A 43 -14.11 19.73 7.33
C ARG A 43 -15.61 19.70 7.59
N ASP A 44 -16.28 18.63 7.13
CA ASP A 44 -17.73 18.49 7.25
C ASP A 44 -18.19 18.40 8.72
N THR A 45 -17.35 17.82 9.59
CA THR A 45 -17.60 17.71 11.04
C THR A 45 -17.11 18.94 11.84
N GLY A 46 -16.45 19.90 11.21
CA GLY A 46 -15.87 21.07 11.87
C GLY A 46 -14.57 20.78 12.65
N SER A 47 -14.01 19.56 12.56
CA SER A 47 -12.74 19.20 13.20
C SER A 47 -11.53 19.83 12.51
N LEU A 48 -11.67 20.23 11.26
CA LEU A 48 -10.68 20.96 10.47
C LEU A 48 -11.31 22.25 9.93
N SER A 49 -10.84 23.38 10.43
CA SER A 49 -11.28 24.71 9.99
C SER A 49 -10.67 25.10 8.64
N GLY A 50 -11.35 25.99 7.91
CA GLY A 50 -10.82 26.48 6.62
C GLY A 50 -9.44 27.13 6.78
N GLY A 51 -8.48 26.73 5.95
CA GLY A 51 -7.10 27.23 6.01
C GLY A 51 -6.25 26.72 7.18
N GLN A 52 -6.80 25.91 8.09
CA GLN A 52 -6.04 25.32 9.19
C GLN A 52 -4.97 24.37 8.64
N THR A 53 -3.80 24.39 9.27
CA THR A 53 -2.69 23.48 8.92
C THR A 53 -3.05 22.04 9.22
N VAL A 54 -2.70 21.14 8.31
CA VAL A 54 -2.77 19.69 8.47
C VAL A 54 -1.36 19.15 8.70
N VAL A 55 -1.20 18.24 9.65
CA VAL A 55 0.08 17.58 9.98
C VAL A 55 -0.10 16.07 9.95
N GLU A 56 0.88 15.34 9.44
CA GLU A 56 0.91 13.87 9.55
C GLU A 56 2.33 13.31 9.56
N LEU A 57 2.51 12.24 10.36
CA LEU A 57 3.67 11.36 10.32
C LEU A 57 3.55 10.48 9.07
N THR A 58 4.30 10.82 8.04
CA THR A 58 4.28 10.01 6.82
C THR A 58 5.47 10.30 5.92
N SER A 59 6.09 9.27 5.42
CA SER A 59 7.18 9.37 4.44
C SER A 59 6.81 8.86 3.06
N GLY A 60 5.57 8.45 2.85
CA GLY A 60 5.22 7.71 1.65
C GLY A 60 3.91 8.16 0.99
N ASN A 61 3.16 7.15 0.58
CA ASN A 61 1.94 7.33 -0.22
C ASN A 61 0.88 8.23 0.46
N THR A 62 0.71 8.13 1.78
CA THR A 62 -0.25 8.97 2.51
C THR A 62 0.18 10.43 2.48
N GLY A 63 1.47 10.72 2.67
CA GLY A 63 2.01 12.08 2.58
C GLY A 63 1.82 12.69 1.21
N THR A 64 2.05 11.92 0.15
CA THR A 64 1.78 12.36 -1.23
C THR A 64 0.30 12.68 -1.43
N GLY A 65 -0.59 11.79 -1.01
CA GLY A 65 -2.04 12.02 -1.12
C GLY A 65 -2.51 13.24 -0.32
N LEU A 66 -2.02 13.41 0.92
CA LEU A 66 -2.33 14.59 1.74
C LEU A 66 -1.77 15.88 1.13
N ALA A 67 -0.55 15.89 0.59
CA ALA A 67 0.02 17.05 -0.07
C ALA A 67 -0.87 17.52 -1.24
N ILE A 68 -1.33 16.59 -2.08
CA ILE A 68 -2.23 16.88 -3.21
C ILE A 68 -3.58 17.42 -2.70
N VAL A 69 -4.21 16.70 -1.77
CA VAL A 69 -5.56 17.03 -1.28
C VAL A 69 -5.56 18.35 -0.51
N CYS A 70 -4.61 18.55 0.38
CA CYS A 70 -4.50 19.79 1.15
C CYS A 70 -4.26 20.98 0.24
N ARG A 71 -3.39 20.83 -0.77
CA ARG A 71 -3.17 21.89 -1.76
C ARG A 71 -4.44 22.23 -2.52
N ALA A 72 -5.19 21.22 -2.98
CA ALA A 72 -6.43 21.40 -3.72
C ALA A 72 -7.56 22.04 -2.88
N LEU A 73 -7.59 21.74 -1.58
CA LEU A 73 -8.65 22.20 -0.66
C LEU A 73 -8.25 23.44 0.17
N GLY A 74 -7.06 24.02 -0.06
CA GLY A 74 -6.62 25.28 0.56
C GLY A 74 -6.11 25.13 2.00
N HIS A 75 -5.52 23.99 2.35
CA HIS A 75 -4.87 23.74 3.63
C HIS A 75 -3.35 23.71 3.50
N PRO A 76 -2.57 24.41 4.34
CA PRO A 76 -1.15 24.11 4.50
C PRO A 76 -0.97 22.67 4.99
N PHE A 77 0.03 21.97 4.46
CA PHE A 77 0.33 20.59 4.89
C PHE A 77 1.79 20.47 5.34
N ILE A 78 1.99 19.88 6.51
CA ILE A 78 3.30 19.53 7.07
C ILE A 78 3.41 18.01 7.13
N THR A 79 4.43 17.46 6.48
CA THR A 79 4.80 16.05 6.66
C THR A 79 6.00 15.94 7.57
N VAL A 80 5.94 15.01 8.51
CA VAL A 80 7.05 14.71 9.42
C VAL A 80 7.59 13.34 9.10
N MET A 81 8.89 13.23 8.83
CA MET A 81 9.52 11.98 8.42
C MET A 81 10.95 11.86 8.93
N SER A 82 11.43 10.62 9.07
CA SER A 82 12.80 10.35 9.47
C SER A 82 13.79 10.63 8.33
N THR A 83 15.00 11.10 8.67
CA THR A 83 16.13 11.20 7.74
C THR A 83 16.58 9.84 7.18
N GLY A 84 16.16 8.73 7.80
CA GLY A 84 16.33 7.38 7.24
C GLY A 84 15.45 7.06 6.02
N ASN A 85 14.49 7.91 5.68
CA ASN A 85 13.72 7.77 4.45
C ASN A 85 14.47 8.36 3.25
N THR A 86 14.12 7.90 2.04
CA THR A 86 14.75 8.40 0.82
C THR A 86 14.39 9.86 0.55
N ILE A 87 15.39 10.65 0.12
CA ILE A 87 15.24 12.09 -0.14
C ILE A 87 14.23 12.38 -1.26
N GLU A 88 14.05 11.47 -2.21
CA GLU A 88 13.11 11.60 -3.32
C GLU A 88 11.67 11.77 -2.80
N ARG A 89 11.32 11.11 -1.71
CA ARG A 89 10.01 11.22 -1.08
C ARG A 89 9.77 12.63 -0.51
N ALA A 90 10.77 13.17 0.17
CA ALA A 90 10.73 14.54 0.67
C ALA A 90 10.59 15.54 -0.49
N ARG A 91 11.42 15.40 -1.54
CA ARG A 91 11.38 16.26 -2.74
C ARG A 91 10.02 16.24 -3.42
N MET A 92 9.42 15.06 -3.56
CA MET A 92 8.10 14.93 -4.17
C MET A 92 7.03 15.69 -3.36
N MET A 93 7.03 15.54 -2.04
CA MET A 93 6.05 16.23 -1.18
C MET A 93 6.27 17.75 -1.17
N GLN A 94 7.54 18.21 -1.15
CA GLN A 94 7.87 19.64 -1.30
C GLN A 94 7.40 20.22 -2.63
N ALA A 95 7.61 19.48 -3.73
CA ALA A 95 7.16 19.91 -5.06
C ALA A 95 5.63 20.05 -5.13
N LEU A 96 4.90 19.27 -4.33
CA LEU A 96 3.44 19.37 -4.17
C LEU A 96 3.01 20.47 -3.17
N GLY A 97 3.96 21.22 -2.61
CA GLY A 97 3.71 22.35 -1.73
C GLY A 97 3.63 22.02 -0.23
N ALA A 98 4.06 20.83 0.19
CA ALA A 98 4.15 20.47 1.60
C ALA A 98 5.40 21.06 2.27
N GLU A 99 5.29 21.48 3.51
CA GLU A 99 6.42 21.68 4.41
C GLU A 99 6.90 20.29 4.87
N VAL A 100 8.21 20.01 4.69
CA VAL A 100 8.81 18.74 5.10
C VAL A 100 9.68 18.97 6.32
N VAL A 101 9.31 18.35 7.43
CA VAL A 101 10.10 18.34 8.67
C VAL A 101 10.82 17.01 8.77
N LEU A 102 12.15 17.06 8.74
CA LEU A 102 13.02 15.90 8.90
C LEU A 102 13.42 15.73 10.36
N VAL A 103 13.29 14.51 10.85
CA VAL A 103 13.69 14.10 12.20
C VAL A 103 14.89 13.18 12.07
N GLU A 104 15.96 13.46 12.80
CA GLU A 104 17.16 12.63 12.82
C GLU A 104 16.86 11.21 13.32
N GLN A 105 17.57 10.24 12.78
CA GLN A 105 17.47 8.86 13.22
C GLN A 105 17.96 8.69 14.66
N ALA A 106 17.41 7.74 15.38
CA ALA A 106 17.94 7.30 16.66
C ALA A 106 19.38 6.79 16.49
N ALA A 107 20.21 6.98 17.53
CA ALA A 107 21.65 6.66 17.48
C ALA A 107 21.95 5.19 17.11
N GLU A 108 21.03 4.29 17.41
CA GLU A 108 21.17 2.85 17.14
C GLU A 108 20.56 2.42 15.79
N SER A 109 19.94 3.33 15.06
CA SER A 109 19.31 3.03 13.76
C SER A 109 20.36 2.93 12.65
N LEU A 110 20.19 1.96 11.77
CA LEU A 110 21.05 1.83 10.59
C LEU A 110 20.74 2.96 9.59
N PRO A 111 21.76 3.61 9.02
CA PRO A 111 21.55 4.64 8.02
C PRO A 111 20.68 4.16 6.85
N GLY A 112 19.66 4.93 6.48
CA GLY A 112 18.76 4.58 5.39
C GLY A 112 17.70 3.52 5.71
N GLN A 113 17.59 3.12 6.99
CA GLN A 113 16.52 2.20 7.46
C GLN A 113 15.79 2.86 8.64
N VAL A 114 14.47 2.92 8.55
CA VAL A 114 13.64 3.49 9.62
C VAL A 114 13.29 2.41 10.63
N SER A 115 13.72 2.60 11.88
CA SER A 115 13.43 1.72 13.01
C SER A 115 12.14 2.11 13.74
N GLY A 116 11.71 1.27 14.69
CA GLY A 116 10.60 1.61 15.60
C GLY A 116 10.89 2.84 16.45
N GLN A 117 12.11 3.03 16.91
CA GLN A 117 12.54 4.22 17.67
C GLN A 117 12.50 5.48 16.81
N ASP A 118 12.91 5.40 15.54
CA ASP A 118 12.78 6.52 14.61
C ASP A 118 11.33 6.95 14.45
N LEU A 119 10.41 5.98 14.34
CA LEU A 119 8.98 6.28 14.25
C LEU A 119 8.44 6.94 15.52
N GLU A 120 8.93 6.55 16.70
CA GLU A 120 8.55 7.20 17.97
C GLU A 120 9.03 8.66 18.02
N LEU A 121 10.26 8.95 17.59
CA LEU A 121 10.80 10.31 17.50
C LEU A 121 9.99 11.16 16.51
N VAL A 122 9.65 10.60 15.35
CA VAL A 122 8.83 11.28 14.34
C VAL A 122 7.41 11.53 14.87
N ASP A 123 6.82 10.58 15.59
CA ASP A 123 5.50 10.75 16.19
C ASP A 123 5.50 11.81 17.29
N GLN A 124 6.54 11.83 18.14
CA GLN A 124 6.71 12.87 19.13
C GLN A 124 6.77 14.27 18.48
N ARG A 125 7.61 14.45 17.45
CA ARG A 125 7.73 15.71 16.73
C ARG A 125 6.42 16.11 16.04
N THR A 126 5.70 15.12 15.52
CA THR A 126 4.36 15.34 14.94
C THR A 126 3.38 15.91 15.99
N ARG A 127 3.36 15.35 17.19
CA ARG A 127 2.49 15.84 18.28
C ARG A 127 2.86 17.26 18.71
N GLU A 128 4.15 17.56 18.81
CA GLU A 128 4.63 18.91 19.11
C GLU A 128 4.14 19.92 18.07
N LEU A 129 4.28 19.61 16.79
CA LEU A 129 3.83 20.48 15.69
C LEU A 129 2.31 20.68 15.70
N VAL A 130 1.54 19.64 16.05
CA VAL A 130 0.08 19.78 16.23
C VAL A 130 -0.24 20.86 17.29
N GLN A 131 0.47 20.86 18.41
CA GLN A 131 0.28 21.85 19.49
C GLN A 131 0.81 23.23 19.09
N GLU A 132 2.04 23.30 18.57
CA GLU A 132 2.70 24.55 18.18
C GLU A 132 1.92 25.34 17.12
N ARG A 133 1.32 24.63 16.17
CA ARG A 133 0.63 25.23 15.01
C ARG A 133 -0.90 25.25 15.14
N GLY A 134 -1.46 24.69 16.22
CA GLY A 134 -2.91 24.45 16.31
C GLY A 134 -3.42 23.62 15.12
N ALA A 135 -2.62 22.64 14.69
CA ALA A 135 -2.86 21.90 13.45
C ALA A 135 -3.83 20.73 13.66
N PHE A 136 -4.49 20.32 12.59
CA PHE A 136 -5.24 19.07 12.55
C PHE A 136 -4.29 17.90 12.20
N ARG A 137 -4.28 16.85 13.00
CA ARG A 137 -3.55 15.62 12.70
C ARG A 137 -4.39 14.68 11.83
N ALA A 138 -3.93 14.40 10.62
CA ALA A 138 -4.58 13.47 9.70
C ALA A 138 -4.13 12.01 9.96
N ASP A 139 -4.35 11.53 11.20
CA ASP A 139 -3.87 10.23 11.67
C ASP A 139 -4.51 9.07 10.90
N GLN A 140 -3.76 8.53 9.95
CA GLN A 140 -4.19 7.42 9.11
C GLN A 140 -4.39 6.10 9.86
N PHE A 141 -3.87 5.97 11.08
CA PHE A 141 -4.00 4.77 11.89
C PHE A 141 -5.27 4.74 12.74
N SER A 142 -5.87 5.90 13.03
CA SER A 142 -7.01 6.00 13.94
C SER A 142 -8.28 6.58 13.33
N LEU A 143 -8.17 7.40 12.29
CA LEU A 143 -9.33 8.07 11.70
C LEU A 143 -10.22 7.10 10.91
N GLN A 144 -11.46 6.89 11.37
CA GLN A 144 -12.45 6.04 10.70
C GLN A 144 -12.78 6.50 9.27
N ALA A 145 -12.54 7.75 8.95
CA ALA A 145 -12.66 8.28 7.59
C ALA A 145 -11.78 7.51 6.58
N ALA A 146 -10.62 6.95 7.02
CA ALA A 146 -9.79 6.11 6.17
C ALA A 146 -10.48 4.78 5.80
N VAL A 147 -11.23 4.18 6.73
CA VAL A 147 -12.06 3.00 6.44
C VAL A 147 -13.22 3.38 5.52
N SER A 148 -13.91 4.49 5.83
CA SER A 148 -15.03 5.00 5.03
C SER A 148 -14.65 5.26 3.58
N ALA A 149 -13.44 5.74 3.30
CA ALA A 149 -12.95 5.93 1.94
C ALA A 149 -12.99 4.64 1.10
N HIS A 150 -12.62 3.53 1.71
CA HIS A 150 -12.60 2.24 1.01
C HIS A 150 -13.99 1.56 0.99
N GLU A 151 -14.76 1.71 2.05
CA GLU A 151 -16.13 1.19 2.14
C GLU A 151 -17.07 1.89 1.14
N ARG A 152 -16.97 3.21 1.01
CA ARG A 152 -17.86 4.03 0.17
C ARG A 152 -17.44 4.13 -1.28
N PHE A 153 -16.17 3.93 -1.60
CA PHE A 153 -15.66 4.13 -2.96
C PHE A 153 -14.96 2.88 -3.51
N THR A 154 -13.89 2.40 -2.87
CA THR A 154 -13.09 1.29 -3.42
C THR A 154 -13.88 -0.01 -3.52
N GLY A 155 -14.57 -0.40 -2.46
CA GLY A 155 -15.40 -1.60 -2.43
C GLY A 155 -16.51 -1.58 -3.48
N PRO A 156 -17.34 -0.51 -3.57
CA PRO A 156 -18.34 -0.34 -4.61
C PRO A 156 -17.78 -0.42 -6.03
N GLU A 157 -16.68 0.29 -6.30
CA GLU A 157 -16.02 0.25 -7.60
C GLU A 157 -15.55 -1.17 -7.96
N MET A 158 -14.95 -1.89 -7.01
CA MET A 158 -14.53 -3.28 -7.23
C MET A 158 -15.69 -4.17 -7.55
N TRP A 159 -16.78 -4.09 -6.78
CA TRP A 159 -17.98 -4.88 -6.99
C TRP A 159 -18.62 -4.64 -8.38
N ILE A 160 -18.77 -3.38 -8.76
CA ILE A 160 -19.34 -3.01 -10.06
C ILE A 160 -18.43 -3.47 -11.21
N GLN A 161 -17.10 -3.23 -11.10
CA GLN A 161 -16.15 -3.59 -12.13
C GLN A 161 -15.96 -5.10 -12.28
N ALA A 162 -16.17 -5.87 -11.20
CA ALA A 162 -16.21 -7.34 -11.23
C ALA A 162 -17.58 -7.89 -11.65
N LYS A 163 -18.57 -7.04 -11.90
CA LYS A 163 -19.96 -7.45 -12.20
C LYS A 163 -20.55 -8.34 -11.10
N GLY A 164 -20.27 -8.00 -9.84
CA GLY A 164 -20.77 -8.74 -8.67
C GLY A 164 -20.11 -10.12 -8.47
N ARG A 165 -19.01 -10.42 -9.14
CA ARG A 165 -18.35 -11.72 -9.09
C ARG A 165 -16.98 -11.58 -8.42
N ILE A 166 -16.98 -11.57 -7.10
CA ILE A 166 -15.80 -11.64 -6.22
C ILE A 166 -16.11 -12.69 -5.16
N ASP A 167 -15.26 -13.68 -5.04
CA ASP A 167 -15.36 -14.73 -4.02
C ASP A 167 -14.34 -14.49 -2.89
N VAL A 168 -13.21 -13.88 -3.24
CA VAL A 168 -12.10 -13.62 -2.32
C VAL A 168 -11.57 -12.21 -2.54
N PHE A 169 -11.32 -11.50 -1.45
CA PHE A 169 -10.52 -10.28 -1.43
C PHE A 169 -9.31 -10.47 -0.52
N LEU A 170 -8.16 -9.97 -0.93
CA LEU A 170 -6.96 -9.96 -0.10
C LEU A 170 -6.30 -8.59 -0.07
N ASP A 171 -5.67 -8.25 1.07
CA ASP A 171 -4.91 -7.01 1.23
C ASP A 171 -3.68 -7.23 2.13
N PHE A 172 -2.55 -6.65 1.72
CA PHE A 172 -1.35 -6.52 2.55
C PHE A 172 -1.57 -5.39 3.55
N VAL A 173 -1.71 -5.76 4.82
CA VAL A 173 -2.21 -4.84 5.83
C VAL A 173 -1.12 -3.90 6.34
N GLY A 174 -1.38 -2.60 6.24
CA GLY A 174 -0.64 -1.54 6.91
C GLY A 174 -1.48 -0.94 8.04
N THR A 175 -2.26 0.11 7.75
CA THR A 175 -3.20 0.72 8.70
C THR A 175 -4.52 -0.05 8.84
N ALA A 176 -4.72 -1.11 8.08
CA ALA A 176 -5.92 -1.92 7.96
C ALA A 176 -7.16 -1.24 7.33
N SER A 177 -7.11 0.06 7.07
CA SER A 177 -8.27 0.80 6.53
C SER A 177 -8.80 0.22 5.22
N THR A 178 -7.91 -0.24 4.33
CA THR A 178 -8.28 -0.82 3.04
C THR A 178 -8.98 -2.16 3.23
N PHE A 179 -8.35 -3.08 3.97
CA PHE A 179 -8.93 -4.40 4.22
C PHE A 179 -10.32 -4.27 4.85
N THR A 180 -10.41 -3.52 5.95
CA THR A 180 -11.67 -3.35 6.68
C THR A 180 -12.74 -2.69 5.83
N GLY A 181 -12.42 -1.57 5.15
CA GLY A 181 -13.41 -0.84 4.37
C GLY A 181 -13.93 -1.62 3.16
N VAL A 182 -13.03 -2.25 2.40
CA VAL A 182 -13.42 -3.08 1.25
C VAL A 182 -14.23 -4.28 1.70
N MET A 183 -13.78 -5.01 2.72
CA MET A 183 -14.48 -6.20 3.21
C MET A 183 -15.86 -5.89 3.81
N LYS A 184 -16.02 -4.78 4.55
CA LYS A 184 -17.34 -4.33 5.02
C LYS A 184 -18.32 -4.18 3.85
N TYR A 185 -17.90 -3.47 2.82
CA TYR A 185 -18.77 -3.30 1.64
C TYR A 185 -19.03 -4.62 0.92
N LEU A 186 -18.01 -5.40 0.61
CA LEU A 186 -18.15 -6.64 -0.14
C LEU A 186 -19.07 -7.62 0.59
N ARG A 187 -18.90 -7.80 1.92
CA ARG A 187 -19.79 -8.68 2.72
C ARG A 187 -21.20 -8.14 2.87
N SER A 188 -21.42 -6.84 2.78
CA SER A 188 -22.78 -6.29 2.70
C SER A 188 -23.51 -6.69 1.40
N ARG A 189 -22.77 -7.03 0.34
CA ARG A 189 -23.30 -7.49 -0.95
C ARG A 189 -23.40 -9.01 -1.03
N ASN A 190 -22.43 -9.70 -0.51
CA ASN A 190 -22.41 -11.16 -0.40
C ASN A 190 -21.64 -11.57 0.87
N PRO A 191 -22.31 -12.10 1.92
CA PRO A 191 -21.70 -12.47 3.18
C PRO A 191 -20.68 -13.62 3.05
N ASP A 192 -20.73 -14.41 1.99
CA ASP A 192 -19.83 -15.55 1.77
C ASP A 192 -18.47 -15.16 1.22
N ILE A 193 -18.23 -13.88 0.93
CA ILE A 193 -16.94 -13.40 0.46
C ILE A 193 -15.89 -13.57 1.56
N ARG A 194 -14.79 -14.22 1.20
CA ARG A 194 -13.66 -14.51 2.09
C ARG A 194 -12.64 -13.38 1.99
N GLY A 195 -12.21 -12.88 3.16
CA GLY A 195 -11.16 -11.88 3.30
C GLY A 195 -9.85 -12.51 3.75
N TYR A 196 -8.77 -12.36 3.01
CA TYR A 196 -7.44 -12.82 3.43
C TYR A 196 -6.53 -11.64 3.76
N VAL A 197 -5.92 -11.71 4.94
CA VAL A 197 -4.87 -10.77 5.36
C VAL A 197 -3.54 -11.29 4.85
N VAL A 198 -2.80 -10.44 4.15
CA VAL A 198 -1.43 -10.75 3.71
C VAL A 198 -0.45 -10.08 4.64
N GLU A 199 0.52 -10.83 5.16
CA GLU A 199 1.57 -10.37 6.06
C GLU A 199 2.96 -10.77 5.56
N PRO A 200 4.03 -10.03 5.92
CA PRO A 200 5.39 -10.50 5.68
C PRO A 200 5.67 -11.79 6.46
N ALA A 201 6.39 -12.74 5.88
CA ALA A 201 6.77 -13.98 6.57
C ALA A 201 7.61 -13.74 7.84
N SER A 202 8.28 -12.59 7.95
CA SER A 202 9.04 -12.17 9.13
C SER A 202 8.23 -11.37 10.16
N ALA A 203 6.99 -10.90 9.83
CA ALA A 203 6.20 -10.02 10.69
C ALA A 203 4.71 -10.42 10.63
N GLN A 204 4.34 -11.48 11.36
CA GLN A 204 3.04 -12.14 11.30
C GLN A 204 2.17 -11.87 12.55
N ALA A 205 2.19 -10.63 13.04
CA ALA A 205 1.53 -10.31 14.32
C ALA A 205 0.00 -10.42 14.26
N LEU A 206 -0.62 -10.19 13.09
CA LEU A 206 -2.07 -10.34 12.92
C LEU A 206 -2.49 -11.81 12.89
N ALA A 207 -1.66 -12.69 12.34
CA ALA A 207 -1.85 -14.15 12.41
C ALA A 207 -1.53 -14.74 13.80
N GLY A 208 -1.07 -13.93 14.75
CA GLY A 208 -0.72 -14.35 16.10
C GLY A 208 0.65 -15.00 16.25
N ALA A 209 1.49 -14.97 15.21
CA ALA A 209 2.84 -15.49 15.26
C ALA A 209 3.85 -14.34 15.39
N ARG A 210 4.80 -14.48 16.34
CA ARG A 210 5.90 -13.52 16.51
C ARG A 210 7.22 -14.18 16.14
N THR A 211 7.96 -13.56 15.23
CA THR A 211 9.30 -13.97 14.82
C THR A 211 10.37 -13.14 15.53
N ALA A 212 11.57 -13.71 15.66
CA ALA A 212 12.69 -13.00 16.29
C ALA A 212 13.22 -11.85 15.42
N ASN A 213 13.23 -12.03 14.10
CA ASN A 213 13.59 -10.98 13.12
C ASN A 213 12.32 -10.50 12.42
N ARG A 214 11.99 -9.23 12.63
CA ARG A 214 10.76 -8.59 12.13
C ARG A 214 11.00 -7.69 10.92
N SER A 215 12.22 -7.67 10.42
CA SER A 215 12.62 -6.84 9.27
C SER A 215 12.14 -7.48 7.97
N HIS A 216 11.61 -6.67 7.07
CA HIS A 216 11.24 -7.04 5.71
C HIS A 216 11.36 -5.83 4.77
N LYS A 217 11.37 -6.10 3.46
CA LYS A 217 11.51 -5.09 2.40
C LYS A 217 10.19 -4.64 1.80
N ILE A 218 9.07 -5.28 2.15
CA ILE A 218 7.75 -4.99 1.58
C ILE A 218 7.23 -3.67 2.16
N GLN A 219 7.44 -2.59 1.44
CA GLN A 219 7.06 -1.25 1.90
C GLN A 219 5.54 -1.02 1.86
N GLY A 220 5.05 -0.23 2.82
CA GLY A 220 3.66 0.24 2.87
C GLY A 220 2.74 -0.50 3.85
N GLY A 221 3.24 -1.50 4.57
CA GLY A 221 2.50 -2.26 5.59
C GLY A 221 3.41 -3.23 6.34
N GLY A 222 2.82 -4.23 7.00
CA GLY A 222 3.57 -5.24 7.73
C GLY A 222 4.29 -4.71 8.98
N TYR A 223 3.66 -3.81 9.73
CA TYR A 223 4.29 -3.11 10.86
C TYR A 223 4.46 -3.96 12.12
N ASP A 224 4.28 -5.27 12.06
CA ASP A 224 4.33 -6.20 13.19
C ASP A 224 3.44 -5.77 14.38
N LYS A 225 2.28 -5.22 14.06
CA LYS A 225 1.26 -4.80 15.03
C LYS A 225 0.17 -5.85 15.13
N THR A 226 -0.23 -6.15 16.35
CA THR A 226 -1.38 -7.01 16.64
C THR A 226 -2.70 -6.32 16.28
N ALA A 227 -3.80 -7.07 16.24
CA ALA A 227 -5.13 -6.53 16.02
C ALA A 227 -5.51 -5.44 17.04
N ALA A 228 -5.07 -5.59 18.30
CA ALA A 228 -5.32 -4.59 19.35
C ALA A 228 -4.56 -3.26 19.13
N GLU A 229 -3.45 -3.30 18.42
CA GLU A 229 -2.62 -2.13 18.11
C GLU A 229 -3.01 -1.45 16.78
N LEU A 230 -3.96 -2.03 16.04
CA LEU A 230 -4.50 -1.48 14.79
C LEU A 230 -6.00 -1.19 14.94
N PRO A 231 -6.38 -0.02 15.46
CA PRO A 231 -7.78 0.29 15.78
C PRO A 231 -8.73 0.29 14.58
N LEU A 232 -8.19 0.35 13.36
CA LEU A 232 -8.98 0.26 12.12
C LEU A 232 -9.13 -1.17 11.61
N PHE A 233 -8.47 -2.15 12.23
CA PHE A 233 -8.57 -3.56 11.85
C PHE A 233 -9.78 -4.23 12.49
N ASP A 234 -10.61 -4.84 11.67
CA ASP A 234 -11.70 -5.69 12.13
C ASP A 234 -11.34 -7.17 11.88
N PRO A 235 -10.87 -7.90 12.91
CA PRO A 235 -10.48 -9.30 12.76
C PRO A 235 -11.64 -10.22 12.38
N GLY A 236 -12.90 -9.83 12.65
CA GLY A 236 -14.09 -10.60 12.24
C GLY A 236 -14.29 -10.66 10.73
N LEU A 237 -13.59 -9.81 9.98
CA LEU A 237 -13.62 -9.81 8.52
C LEU A 237 -12.55 -10.73 7.90
N ALA A 238 -11.55 -11.16 8.68
CA ALA A 238 -10.51 -12.07 8.21
C ALA A 238 -11.01 -13.52 8.20
N SER A 239 -10.93 -14.16 7.04
CA SER A 239 -11.22 -15.60 6.84
C SER A 239 -9.95 -16.44 6.93
N GLY A 240 -8.78 -15.80 6.82
CA GLY A 240 -7.47 -16.45 6.91
C GLY A 240 -6.33 -15.47 6.67
N TYR A 241 -5.13 -16.02 6.80
CA TYR A 241 -3.87 -15.29 6.67
C TYR A 241 -2.99 -15.97 5.63
N VAL A 242 -2.24 -15.17 4.88
CA VAL A 242 -1.24 -15.60 3.90
C VAL A 242 0.04 -14.86 4.19
N THR A 243 1.15 -15.58 4.30
CA THR A 243 2.45 -14.98 4.53
C THR A 243 3.26 -14.93 3.25
N VAL A 244 3.94 -13.83 3.01
CA VAL A 244 4.74 -13.60 1.80
C VAL A 244 6.15 -13.18 2.21
N THR A 245 7.16 -13.83 1.67
CA THR A 245 8.56 -13.43 1.82
C THR A 245 8.89 -12.22 0.95
N ASP A 246 9.98 -11.51 1.25
CA ASP A 246 10.48 -10.43 0.40
C ASP A 246 10.71 -10.87 -1.04
N GLN A 247 11.29 -12.06 -1.21
CA GLN A 247 11.55 -12.62 -2.54
C GLN A 247 10.25 -12.88 -3.31
N GLN A 248 9.24 -13.47 -2.69
CA GLN A 248 7.94 -13.69 -3.32
C GLN A 248 7.25 -12.38 -3.71
N ALA A 249 7.37 -11.33 -2.86
CA ALA A 249 6.83 -10.02 -3.20
C ALA A 249 7.55 -9.38 -4.40
N ILE A 250 8.87 -9.50 -4.47
CA ILE A 250 9.67 -9.02 -5.61
C ILE A 250 9.29 -9.78 -6.89
N GLU A 251 9.25 -11.10 -6.83
CA GLU A 251 8.86 -11.95 -7.96
C GLU A 251 7.43 -11.67 -8.42
N GLY A 252 6.50 -11.51 -7.49
CA GLY A 252 5.11 -11.15 -7.78
C GLY A 252 4.97 -9.81 -8.49
N ALA A 253 5.77 -8.79 -8.10
CA ALA A 253 5.77 -7.49 -8.77
C ALA A 253 6.36 -7.59 -10.19
N ARG A 254 7.43 -8.36 -10.36
CA ARG A 254 8.04 -8.63 -11.68
C ARG A 254 7.11 -9.43 -12.59
N THR A 255 6.41 -10.42 -12.03
CA THR A 255 5.38 -11.20 -12.74
C THR A 255 4.25 -10.30 -13.26
N LEU A 256 3.73 -9.39 -12.40
CA LEU A 256 2.74 -8.40 -12.84
C LEU A 256 3.27 -7.54 -14.00
N ALA A 257 4.52 -7.12 -13.93
CA ALA A 257 5.13 -6.27 -14.96
C ALA A 257 5.38 -7.05 -16.27
N SER A 258 6.02 -8.21 -16.20
CA SER A 258 6.45 -8.96 -17.38
C SER A 258 5.31 -9.70 -18.07
N GLU A 259 4.37 -10.28 -17.33
CA GLU A 259 3.29 -11.06 -17.91
C GLU A 259 2.03 -10.21 -18.22
N GLU A 260 1.71 -9.21 -17.39
CA GLU A 260 0.47 -8.43 -17.52
C GLU A 260 0.68 -6.96 -17.88
N GLY A 261 1.93 -6.48 -17.93
CA GLY A 261 2.25 -5.08 -18.19
C GLY A 261 1.81 -4.13 -17.06
N ILE A 262 1.70 -4.64 -15.83
CA ILE A 262 1.25 -3.87 -14.66
C ILE A 262 2.43 -3.54 -13.77
N PHE A 263 2.84 -2.26 -13.76
CA PHE A 263 4.03 -1.80 -13.05
C PHE A 263 3.69 -1.34 -11.62
N GLY A 264 3.66 -2.30 -10.68
CA GLY A 264 3.29 -2.09 -9.27
C GLY A 264 4.48 -2.06 -8.31
N GLY A 265 4.25 -1.63 -7.04
CA GLY A 265 5.24 -1.66 -5.97
C GLY A 265 5.30 -3.00 -5.23
N PHE A 266 6.14 -3.08 -4.17
CA PHE A 266 6.33 -4.30 -3.35
C PHE A 266 5.03 -4.90 -2.81
N SER A 267 4.13 -4.10 -2.24
CA SER A 267 2.87 -4.59 -1.70
C SER A 267 1.93 -5.12 -2.78
N SER A 268 2.01 -4.59 -4.00
CA SER A 268 1.29 -5.12 -5.15
C SER A 268 1.83 -6.49 -5.57
N GLY A 269 3.15 -6.67 -5.50
CA GLY A 269 3.81 -7.96 -5.69
C GLY A 269 3.43 -8.97 -4.62
N ALA A 270 3.36 -8.56 -3.35
CA ALA A 270 2.89 -9.41 -2.27
C ALA A 270 1.44 -9.88 -2.50
N HIS A 271 0.56 -9.00 -2.98
CA HIS A 271 -0.80 -9.37 -3.37
C HIS A 271 -0.81 -10.39 -4.52
N CYS A 272 0.01 -10.19 -5.53
CA CYS A 272 0.12 -11.12 -6.65
C CYS A 272 0.57 -12.49 -6.18
N ALA A 273 1.65 -12.58 -5.41
CA ALA A 273 2.17 -13.83 -4.86
C ALA A 273 1.12 -14.55 -4.00
N ALA A 274 0.49 -13.84 -3.07
CA ALA A 274 -0.58 -14.40 -2.23
C ALA A 274 -1.79 -14.87 -3.06
N SER A 275 -2.18 -14.14 -4.10
CA SER A 275 -3.30 -14.51 -4.96
C SER A 275 -3.00 -15.77 -5.79
N ILE A 276 -1.75 -15.94 -6.25
CA ILE A 276 -1.27 -17.13 -6.94
C ILE A 276 -1.31 -18.35 -6.00
N GLU A 277 -0.83 -18.21 -4.76
CA GLU A 277 -0.90 -19.28 -3.76
C GLU A 277 -2.36 -19.68 -3.48
N LEU A 278 -3.22 -18.70 -3.22
CA LEU A 278 -4.62 -18.96 -2.91
C LEU A 278 -5.35 -19.69 -4.04
N ILE A 279 -5.24 -19.22 -5.28
CA ILE A 279 -5.94 -19.86 -6.42
C ILE A 279 -5.41 -21.25 -6.75
N ALA A 280 -4.12 -21.49 -6.49
CA ALA A 280 -3.49 -22.80 -6.71
C ALA A 280 -3.93 -23.84 -5.67
N GLU A 281 -4.03 -23.45 -4.40
CA GLU A 281 -4.10 -24.40 -3.29
C GLU A 281 -5.43 -24.38 -2.53
N ARG A 282 -5.90 -23.18 -2.14
CA ARG A 282 -7.01 -23.03 -1.18
C ARG A 282 -8.32 -22.59 -1.81
N GLU A 283 -8.26 -21.83 -2.90
CA GLU A 283 -9.39 -21.12 -3.50
C GLU A 283 -9.53 -21.44 -4.99
N ARG A 284 -9.39 -22.73 -5.33
CA ARG A 284 -9.50 -23.20 -6.73
C ARG A 284 -10.87 -22.89 -7.30
N GLY A 285 -10.89 -22.28 -8.48
CA GLY A 285 -12.13 -21.88 -9.15
C GLY A 285 -12.70 -20.53 -8.74
N ALA A 286 -12.15 -19.91 -7.69
CA ALA A 286 -12.62 -18.63 -7.18
C ALA A 286 -12.24 -17.44 -8.07
N THR A 287 -12.99 -16.36 -7.94
CA THR A 287 -12.62 -15.02 -8.42
C THR A 287 -11.96 -14.28 -7.27
N ILE A 288 -10.64 -14.11 -7.33
CA ILE A 288 -9.82 -13.43 -6.32
C ILE A 288 -9.55 -12.01 -6.78
N ALA A 289 -9.85 -11.02 -5.94
CA ALA A 289 -9.62 -9.61 -6.21
C ALA A 289 -8.63 -8.99 -5.23
N PHE A 290 -7.76 -8.12 -5.72
CA PHE A 290 -6.80 -7.36 -4.92
C PHE A 290 -6.51 -5.99 -5.54
N LEU A 291 -5.70 -5.17 -4.82
CA LEU A 291 -5.28 -3.86 -5.30
C LEU A 291 -3.82 -3.87 -5.76
N VAL A 292 -3.54 -3.23 -6.90
CA VAL A 292 -2.21 -2.74 -7.23
C VAL A 292 -2.06 -1.40 -6.51
N CYS A 293 -1.45 -1.44 -5.33
CA CYS A 293 -1.53 -0.39 -4.31
C CYS A 293 -0.93 0.94 -4.75
N ASP A 294 0.20 0.87 -5.46
CA ASP A 294 0.95 2.02 -5.94
C ASP A 294 1.82 1.67 -7.15
N SER A 295 2.47 2.69 -7.72
CA SER A 295 3.31 2.57 -8.91
C SER A 295 4.72 2.10 -8.57
N GLY A 296 5.25 1.21 -9.41
CA GLY A 296 6.65 0.78 -9.41
C GLY A 296 7.66 1.93 -9.59
N LEU A 297 7.23 3.06 -10.17
CA LEU A 297 8.06 4.26 -10.30
C LEU A 297 8.60 4.78 -8.95
N LYS A 298 7.93 4.48 -7.84
CA LYS A 298 8.37 4.87 -6.49
C LYS A 298 9.52 4.03 -5.95
N TYR A 299 9.92 2.99 -6.66
CA TYR A 299 10.88 1.97 -6.20
C TYR A 299 12.05 1.74 -7.16
N MET A 300 12.27 2.68 -8.12
CA MET A 300 13.31 2.55 -9.16
C MET A 300 14.74 2.56 -8.59
N SER A 301 14.94 3.07 -7.38
CA SER A 301 16.23 3.04 -6.67
C SER A 301 16.40 1.82 -5.76
N THR A 302 15.51 0.84 -5.85
CA THR A 302 15.55 -0.39 -5.04
C THR A 302 15.82 -1.60 -5.94
N GLU A 303 16.02 -2.77 -5.31
CA GLU A 303 16.16 -4.06 -6.01
C GLU A 303 14.88 -4.59 -6.67
N LEU A 304 13.74 -3.90 -6.52
CA LEU A 304 12.46 -4.36 -7.07
C LEU A 304 12.53 -4.54 -8.59
N TYR A 305 13.12 -3.57 -9.26
CA TYR A 305 13.30 -3.56 -10.72
C TYR A 305 14.77 -3.23 -11.04
N PRO A 306 15.69 -4.21 -10.97
CA PRO A 306 17.08 -3.98 -11.29
C PRO A 306 17.27 -3.70 -12.79
N LEU A 307 18.34 -3.00 -13.12
CA LEU A 307 18.81 -2.97 -14.51
C LEU A 307 19.32 -4.37 -14.87
N CYS A 308 18.91 -4.88 -16.02
CA CYS A 308 19.50 -6.08 -16.57
C CYS A 308 20.94 -5.77 -17.01
N GLU A 309 21.94 -6.48 -16.51
CA GLU A 309 23.36 -6.24 -16.83
C GLU A 309 23.68 -6.48 -18.32
N THR A 310 22.76 -7.12 -19.06
CA THR A 310 22.85 -7.36 -20.50
C THR A 310 22.09 -6.32 -21.32
N MET A 311 22.42 -5.02 -21.16
CA MET A 311 22.09 -4.07 -22.23
C MET A 311 23.06 -4.34 -23.38
N PRO A 312 22.61 -4.74 -24.58
CA PRO A 312 23.51 -4.84 -25.72
C PRO A 312 24.12 -3.46 -25.97
N SER A 313 25.45 -3.40 -26.01
CA SER A 313 26.15 -2.26 -26.62
C SER A 313 25.40 -1.90 -27.90
N ARG A 314 25.06 -0.64 -28.12
CA ARG A 314 24.36 -0.11 -29.31
C ARG A 314 24.96 -0.67 -30.61
N GLY A 315 24.52 -1.84 -31.05
CA GLY A 315 25.03 -2.56 -32.21
C GLY A 315 23.98 -3.50 -32.79
N ARG A 316 23.26 -3.01 -33.81
CA ARG A 316 22.44 -3.75 -34.77
C ARG A 316 21.23 -4.54 -34.27
N LEU A 317 20.08 -4.14 -34.78
CA LEU A 317 18.71 -4.67 -34.65
C LEU A 317 18.49 -6.13 -35.17
N ASN A 318 19.46 -6.97 -35.18
CA ASN A 318 19.33 -8.33 -35.82
C ASN A 318 19.42 -9.53 -34.88
N ASP A 319 19.50 -9.32 -33.53
CA ASP A 319 19.63 -10.47 -32.60
C ASP A 319 18.43 -10.51 -31.58
N ALA A 320 17.22 -10.41 -32.10
CA ALA A 320 16.00 -10.38 -31.26
C ALA A 320 15.62 -11.76 -30.69
N GLU A 321 16.26 -12.84 -31.08
CA GLU A 321 15.86 -14.20 -30.66
C GLU A 321 16.69 -14.80 -29.50
N ALA A 322 17.80 -14.15 -29.09
CA ALA A 322 18.69 -14.72 -28.05
C ALA A 322 18.44 -14.23 -26.62
N HIS A 323 17.50 -13.34 -26.37
CA HIS A 323 17.37 -12.63 -25.08
C HIS A 323 16.16 -13.03 -24.22
N ALA A 324 15.40 -14.04 -24.57
CA ALA A 324 14.25 -14.49 -23.77
C ALA A 324 14.62 -15.33 -22.53
N GLU A 325 15.87 -15.78 -22.41
CA GLU A 325 16.31 -16.67 -21.31
C GLU A 325 17.15 -15.97 -20.21
N ALA A 326 17.47 -14.69 -20.33
CA ALA A 326 18.42 -14.02 -19.42
C ALA A 326 17.85 -12.86 -18.57
N CYS A 327 16.55 -12.60 -18.61
CA CYS A 327 15.90 -11.56 -17.75
C CYS A 327 14.78 -12.13 -16.90
#